data_dabf58d093c0f22225e229b11f5b1947
#
_entry.id   dabf58d093c0f22225e229b11f5b1947
#
_cell.length_a   1.000
_cell.length_b   1.000
_cell.length_c   1.000
_cell.angle_alpha   90.00
_cell.angle_beta   90.00
_cell.angle_gamma   90.00
#
_symmetry.space_group_name_H-M   'P 1'
#
loop_
_entity.id
_entity.type
_entity.pdbx_description
1 polymer ?
#
loop_
_entity_poly.entity_id
_entity_poly.type
_entity_poly.pdbx_seq_one_letter_code
_entity_poly.pdbx_strand_id
1 'polypeptide(L)'
;MFKEYVADKTNWRGMLKGVADPLNLNHEASLLIKKCRNQIKEYEEEFGSFGISILKGVDAVDVTYPIEKYPEKVISYNFDKEPEIEDKLVGIKGQYLIFEHGVINLRKYSGYEVRLSC
;
A
#
# COMPACT_ATOMS: atom_id res chain seq x y z
N MET A 1 -8.25 17.81 4.41
CA MET A 1 -8.29 18.05 2.95
C MET A 1 -8.49 16.76 2.17
N PHE A 2 -7.46 15.94 1.89
CA PHE A 2 -7.64 14.75 1.04
C PHE A 2 -8.40 13.58 1.68
N LYS A 3 -8.46 13.49 3.01
CA LYS A 3 -9.18 12.42 3.75
C LYS A 3 -10.68 12.34 3.45
N GLU A 4 -11.27 13.41 2.96
CA GLU A 4 -12.68 13.44 2.56
C GLU A 4 -12.94 12.67 1.27
N TYR A 5 -11.90 12.47 0.45
CA TYR A 5 -11.99 11.89 -0.89
C TYR A 5 -11.19 10.59 -1.04
N VAL A 6 -10.16 10.40 -0.22
CA VAL A 6 -9.28 9.25 -0.28
C VAL A 6 -9.16 8.63 1.10
N ALA A 7 -9.38 7.32 1.19
CA ALA A 7 -9.22 6.58 2.43
C ALA A 7 -7.77 6.67 2.92
N ASP A 8 -7.57 6.92 4.20
CA ASP A 8 -6.26 6.99 4.86
C ASP A 8 -5.70 5.61 5.23
N LYS A 9 -6.51 4.56 5.06
CA LYS A 9 -6.13 3.17 5.35
C LYS A 9 -6.23 2.30 4.11
N THR A 10 -5.17 1.55 3.84
CA THR A 10 -5.16 0.57 2.76
C THR A 10 -6.05 -0.63 3.10
N ASN A 11 -6.92 -1.02 2.18
CA ASN A 11 -7.58 -2.32 2.24
C ASN A 11 -6.57 -3.43 1.91
N TRP A 12 -5.72 -3.75 2.89
CA TRP A 12 -4.62 -4.69 2.71
C TRP A 12 -5.07 -6.11 2.34
N ARG A 13 -6.25 -6.54 2.81
CA ARG A 13 -6.80 -7.85 2.43
C ARG A 13 -7.19 -7.89 0.95
N GLY A 14 -7.86 -6.85 0.45
CA GLY A 14 -8.16 -6.71 -0.98
C GLY A 14 -6.88 -6.61 -1.82
N MET A 15 -5.91 -5.85 -1.37
CA MET A 15 -4.60 -5.73 -2.02
C MET A 15 -3.90 -7.09 -2.15
N LEU A 16 -3.93 -7.93 -1.10
CA LEU A 16 -3.30 -9.26 -1.11
C LEU A 16 -4.08 -10.32 -1.89
N LYS A 17 -5.34 -10.07 -2.19
CA LYS A 17 -6.16 -10.90 -3.11
C LYS A 17 -6.01 -10.48 -4.58
N GLY A 18 -5.27 -9.42 -4.86
CA GLY A 18 -5.16 -8.87 -6.21
C GLY A 18 -6.42 -8.20 -6.71
N VAL A 19 -7.39 -7.94 -5.83
CA VAL A 19 -8.64 -7.25 -6.17
C VAL A 19 -8.38 -5.75 -6.15
N ALA A 20 -8.06 -5.18 -7.29
CA ALA A 20 -7.95 -3.75 -7.49
C ALA A 20 -8.41 -3.40 -8.90
N ASP A 21 -9.33 -2.44 -8.99
CA ASP A 21 -9.68 -1.88 -10.29
C ASP A 21 -8.54 -0.97 -10.78
N PRO A 22 -8.15 -1.08 -12.05
CA PRO A 22 -7.13 -0.20 -12.60
C PRO A 22 -7.63 1.24 -12.60
N LEU A 23 -6.83 2.16 -12.06
CA LEU A 23 -7.12 3.58 -12.01
C LEU A 23 -6.11 4.36 -12.86
N ASN A 24 -6.59 5.37 -13.57
CA ASN A 24 -5.71 6.37 -14.17
C ASN A 24 -5.33 7.38 -13.09
N LEU A 25 -4.19 7.17 -12.44
CA LEU A 25 -3.73 7.99 -11.30
C LEU A 25 -3.55 9.45 -11.67
N ASN A 26 -3.09 9.78 -12.88
CA ASN A 26 -2.94 11.17 -13.33
C ASN A 26 -4.29 11.87 -13.45
N HIS A 27 -5.29 11.17 -13.94
CA HIS A 27 -6.66 11.68 -14.03
C HIS A 27 -7.26 11.90 -12.63
N GLU A 28 -7.18 10.90 -11.77
CA GLU A 28 -7.70 10.96 -10.38
C GLU A 28 -6.99 12.05 -9.55
N ALA A 29 -5.68 12.18 -9.67
CA ALA A 29 -4.92 13.24 -9.01
C ALA A 29 -5.39 14.63 -9.48
N SER A 30 -5.62 14.81 -10.78
CA SER A 30 -6.11 16.07 -11.32
C SER A 30 -7.51 16.42 -10.81
N LEU A 31 -8.40 15.44 -10.70
CA LEU A 31 -9.73 15.62 -10.13
C LEU A 31 -9.66 15.98 -8.64
N LEU A 32 -8.79 15.29 -7.89
CA LEU A 32 -8.61 15.53 -6.46
C LEU A 32 -8.08 16.94 -6.19
N ILE A 33 -7.05 17.37 -6.91
CA ILE A 33 -6.50 18.72 -6.83
C ILE A 33 -7.58 19.77 -7.16
N LYS A 34 -8.39 19.52 -8.19
CA LYS A 34 -9.49 20.42 -8.56
C LYS A 34 -10.54 20.53 -7.45
N LYS A 35 -10.91 19.41 -6.81
CA LYS A 35 -11.84 19.39 -5.67
C LYS A 35 -11.30 20.13 -4.46
N CYS A 36 -10.02 20.03 -4.18
CA CYS A 36 -9.36 20.64 -3.03
C CYS A 36 -8.81 22.06 -3.30
N ARG A 37 -9.09 22.65 -4.46
CA ARG A 37 -8.48 23.91 -4.91
C ARG A 37 -8.61 25.07 -3.91
N ASN A 38 -9.77 25.22 -3.27
CA ASN A 38 -10.00 26.28 -2.31
C ASN A 38 -9.15 26.09 -1.04
N GLN A 39 -9.13 24.87 -0.52
CA GLN A 39 -8.30 24.51 0.66
C GLN A 39 -6.80 24.66 0.37
N ILE A 40 -6.35 24.31 -0.84
CA ILE A 40 -4.96 24.51 -1.27
C ILE A 40 -4.62 26.01 -1.24
N LYS A 41 -5.52 26.88 -1.76
CA LYS A 41 -5.31 28.33 -1.74
C LYS A 41 -5.26 28.89 -0.31
N GLU A 42 -6.13 28.43 0.58
CA GLU A 42 -6.12 28.83 2.00
C GLU A 42 -4.76 28.49 2.64
N TYR A 43 -4.20 27.30 2.37
CA TYR A 43 -2.88 26.93 2.84
C TYR A 43 -1.76 27.75 2.20
N GLU A 44 -1.85 28.07 0.91
CA GLU A 44 -0.88 28.94 0.23
C GLU A 44 -0.89 30.36 0.83
N GLU A 45 -2.07 30.88 1.21
CA GLU A 45 -2.22 32.18 1.87
C GLU A 45 -1.68 32.15 3.31
N GLU A 46 -1.91 31.07 4.06
CA GLU A 46 -1.45 30.91 5.45
C GLU A 46 0.05 30.66 5.57
N PHE A 47 0.61 29.79 4.73
CA PHE A 47 2.02 29.32 4.85
C PHE A 47 2.94 29.88 3.77
N GLY A 48 2.42 30.68 2.85
CA GLY A 48 3.15 31.20 1.69
C GLY A 48 3.39 30.14 0.61
N SER A 49 3.94 30.55 -0.51
CA SER A 49 4.21 29.68 -1.67
C SER A 49 5.24 28.56 -1.42
N PHE A 50 5.94 28.63 -0.29
CA PHE A 50 6.88 27.58 0.13
C PHE A 50 6.25 26.51 1.03
N GLY A 51 5.06 26.77 1.60
CA GLY A 51 4.37 25.85 2.50
C GLY A 51 3.74 24.66 1.81
N ILE A 52 3.25 24.86 0.58
CA ILE A 52 2.65 23.82 -0.25
C ILE A 52 2.98 24.06 -1.72
N SER A 53 3.38 23.02 -2.42
CA SER A 53 3.62 23.10 -3.86
C SER A 53 3.10 21.85 -4.56
N ILE A 54 2.49 22.03 -5.73
CA ILE A 54 2.08 20.93 -6.59
C ILE A 54 3.17 20.68 -7.61
N LEU A 55 3.77 19.49 -7.53
CA LEU A 55 4.75 19.06 -8.51
C LEU A 55 4.08 18.83 -9.86
N LYS A 56 4.61 19.44 -10.90
CA LYS A 56 4.14 19.28 -12.28
C LYS A 56 5.08 18.37 -13.06
N GLY A 57 4.54 17.65 -14.04
CA GLY A 57 5.33 16.78 -14.90
C GLY A 57 5.85 15.51 -14.22
N VAL A 58 5.20 15.08 -13.15
CA VAL A 58 5.46 13.79 -12.51
C VAL A 58 4.42 12.81 -13.02
N ASP A 59 4.89 11.76 -13.71
CA ASP A 59 4.04 10.69 -14.20
C ASP A 59 3.85 9.60 -13.14
N ALA A 60 2.74 8.88 -13.24
CA ALA A 60 2.51 7.69 -12.43
C ALA A 60 3.54 6.61 -12.77
N VAL A 61 4.03 5.92 -11.75
CA VAL A 61 4.96 4.81 -11.90
C VAL A 61 4.22 3.50 -11.71
N ASP A 62 4.36 2.60 -12.68
CA ASP A 62 3.84 1.25 -12.57
C ASP A 62 4.79 0.37 -11.76
N VAL A 63 4.25 -0.30 -10.77
CA VAL A 63 5.00 -1.24 -9.91
C VAL A 63 4.42 -2.63 -10.07
N THR A 64 5.25 -3.56 -10.50
CA THR A 64 4.89 -4.98 -10.59
C THR A 64 5.55 -5.75 -9.44
N TYR A 65 4.77 -6.53 -8.73
CA TYR A 65 5.25 -7.38 -7.65
C TYR A 65 5.45 -8.82 -8.13
N PRO A 66 6.46 -9.55 -7.63
CA PRO A 66 6.67 -10.96 -7.94
C PRO A 66 5.61 -11.81 -7.23
N ILE A 67 4.56 -12.15 -7.92
CA ILE A 67 3.44 -12.95 -7.41
C ILE A 67 3.09 -14.01 -8.44
N GLU A 68 3.24 -15.28 -8.06
CA GLU A 68 2.82 -16.42 -8.89
C GLU A 68 1.30 -16.62 -8.81
N LYS A 69 0.74 -16.47 -7.60
CA LYS A 69 -0.67 -16.69 -7.33
C LYS A 69 -1.16 -15.79 -6.20
N TYR A 70 -2.31 -15.19 -6.39
CA TYR A 70 -3.01 -14.46 -5.32
C TYR A 70 -3.83 -15.43 -4.47
N PRO A 71 -3.83 -15.29 -3.12
CA PRO A 71 -4.63 -16.12 -2.24
C PRO A 71 -6.13 -15.79 -2.35
N GLU A 72 -6.97 -16.79 -2.38
CA GLU A 72 -8.43 -16.62 -2.31
C GLU A 72 -8.85 -16.10 -0.93
N LYS A 73 -8.22 -16.62 0.12
CA LYS A 73 -8.44 -16.23 1.51
C LYS A 73 -7.15 -15.78 2.15
N VAL A 74 -7.18 -14.59 2.76
CA VAL A 74 -6.01 -14.04 3.46
C VAL A 74 -6.04 -14.47 4.93
N ILE A 75 -5.15 -15.38 5.28
CA ILE A 75 -4.91 -15.88 6.64
C ILE A 75 -3.54 -15.36 7.09
N SER A 76 -3.49 -14.63 8.19
CA SER A 76 -2.24 -14.12 8.73
C SER A 76 -1.59 -15.14 9.65
N TYR A 77 -0.34 -15.50 9.35
CA TYR A 77 0.53 -16.20 10.27
C TYR A 77 0.95 -15.29 11.44
N ASN A 78 1.18 -15.90 12.58
CA ASN A 78 1.54 -15.19 13.79
C ASN A 78 2.70 -15.89 14.51
N PHE A 79 3.90 -15.33 14.43
CA PHE A 79 5.10 -15.89 15.06
C PHE A 79 5.05 -15.99 16.61
N ASP A 80 4.18 -15.20 17.26
CA ASP A 80 3.98 -15.31 18.69
C ASP A 80 3.21 -16.58 19.10
N LYS A 81 2.45 -17.16 18.15
CA LYS A 81 1.66 -18.39 18.32
C LYS A 81 2.32 -19.59 17.67
N GLU A 82 2.89 -19.39 16.50
CA GLU A 82 3.56 -20.40 15.68
C GLU A 82 4.93 -19.84 15.28
N PRO A 83 5.96 -20.07 16.10
CA PRO A 83 7.29 -19.52 15.86
C PRO A 83 7.99 -20.13 14.64
N GLU A 84 7.53 -21.27 14.18
CA GLU A 84 8.04 -21.97 13.01
C GLU A 84 6.91 -22.18 12.01
N ILE A 85 7.15 -21.76 10.76
CA ILE A 85 6.20 -21.86 9.66
C ILE A 85 6.90 -22.53 8.50
N GLU A 86 6.33 -23.64 8.02
CA GLU A 86 6.76 -24.33 6.83
C GLU A 86 5.65 -24.21 5.77
N ASP A 87 5.89 -23.41 4.74
CA ASP A 87 4.93 -23.17 3.67
C ASP A 87 5.63 -22.67 2.40
N LYS A 88 5.02 -22.88 1.25
CA LYS A 88 5.56 -22.47 -0.04
C LYS A 88 5.33 -20.96 -0.27
N LEU A 89 6.40 -20.20 -0.48
CA LEU A 89 6.33 -18.80 -0.88
C LEU A 89 5.82 -18.70 -2.32
N VAL A 90 4.71 -17.99 -2.53
CA VAL A 90 4.07 -17.78 -3.84
C VAL A 90 4.03 -16.32 -4.27
N GLY A 91 4.47 -15.40 -3.42
CA GLY A 91 4.57 -14.00 -3.79
C GLY A 91 5.11 -13.09 -2.71
N ILE A 92 5.54 -11.90 -3.16
CA ILE A 92 5.99 -10.82 -2.28
C ILE A 92 5.27 -9.54 -2.75
N LYS A 93 4.57 -8.86 -1.85
CA LYS A 93 3.90 -7.60 -2.16
C LYS A 93 4.07 -6.59 -1.04
N GLY A 94 4.84 -5.54 -1.29
CA GLY A 94 5.18 -4.55 -0.27
C GLY A 94 5.85 -5.21 0.93
N GLN A 95 5.25 -5.07 2.10
CA GLN A 95 5.75 -5.63 3.36
C GLN A 95 5.26 -7.06 3.66
N TYR A 96 4.56 -7.70 2.70
CA TYR A 96 3.95 -9.01 2.89
C TYR A 96 4.69 -10.10 2.11
N LEU A 97 4.98 -11.19 2.79
CA LEU A 97 5.28 -12.48 2.19
C LEU A 97 3.97 -13.24 2.04
N ILE A 98 3.70 -13.72 0.83
CA ILE A 98 2.49 -14.46 0.48
C ILE A 98 2.89 -15.92 0.28
N PHE A 99 2.36 -16.78 1.15
CA PHE A 99 2.54 -18.21 1.07
C PHE A 99 1.28 -18.88 0.54
N GLU A 100 1.36 -20.17 0.24
CA GLU A 100 0.24 -20.92 -0.31
C GLU A 100 -0.97 -20.94 0.63
N HIS A 101 -0.75 -21.04 1.95
CA HIS A 101 -1.80 -21.16 2.95
C HIS A 101 -1.95 -19.93 3.85
N GLY A 102 -1.03 -18.96 3.78
CA GLY A 102 -1.11 -17.78 4.64
C GLY A 102 -0.21 -16.63 4.20
N VAL A 103 -0.22 -15.56 4.94
CA VAL A 103 0.59 -14.36 4.69
C VAL A 103 1.31 -13.91 5.96
N ILE A 104 2.50 -13.33 5.79
CA ILE A 104 3.27 -12.72 6.87
C ILE A 104 3.42 -11.23 6.57
N ASN A 105 3.06 -10.38 7.53
CA ASN A 105 3.40 -8.97 7.53
C ASN A 105 4.75 -8.76 8.21
N LEU A 106 5.82 -8.64 7.44
CA LEU A 106 7.18 -8.47 7.98
C LEU A 106 7.31 -7.25 8.89
N ARG A 107 6.61 -6.16 8.59
CA ARG A 107 6.68 -4.94 9.39
C ARG A 107 6.14 -5.13 10.80
N LYS A 108 5.21 -6.06 11.01
CA LYS A 108 4.70 -6.41 12.34
C LYS A 108 5.79 -6.96 13.26
N TYR A 109 6.80 -7.59 12.68
CA TYR A 109 7.87 -8.30 13.39
C TYR A 109 9.20 -7.54 13.34
N SER A 110 9.17 -6.22 13.22
CA SER A 110 10.35 -5.37 13.34
C SER A 110 11.01 -5.59 14.70
N GLY A 111 12.31 -5.91 14.71
CA GLY A 111 13.06 -6.23 15.92
C GLY A 111 13.06 -7.71 16.33
N TYR A 112 12.33 -8.59 15.62
CA TYR A 112 12.44 -10.03 15.81
C TYR A 112 13.68 -10.57 15.07
N GLU A 113 14.35 -11.55 15.66
CA GLU A 113 15.32 -12.36 14.95
C GLU A 113 14.57 -13.45 14.18
N VAL A 114 14.73 -13.46 12.86
CA VAL A 114 14.04 -14.40 11.97
C VAL A 114 15.08 -15.16 11.17
N ARG A 115 14.93 -16.48 11.09
CA ARG A 115 15.76 -17.36 10.25
C ARG A 115 14.91 -17.87 9.09
N LEU A 116 15.43 -17.72 7.88
CA LEU A 116 14.88 -18.33 6.67
C LEU A 116 15.74 -19.52 6.28
N SER A 117 15.12 -20.66 6.03
CA SER A 117 15.74 -21.84 5.44
C SER A 117 14.95 -22.29 4.21
N CYS A 118 15.64 -22.67 3.14
CA CYS A 118 15.08 -23.13 1.87
C CYS A 118 15.60 -24.53 1.57
#